data_c3499934f66e9afcb1af21422399c444
#
_entry.id   c3499934f66e9afcb1af21422399c444
#
_cell.length_a   1.000
_cell.length_b   1.000
_cell.length_c   1.000
_cell.angle_alpha   90.00
_cell.angle_beta   90.00
_cell.angle_gamma   90.00
#
_symmetry.space_group_name_H-M   'P 1'
#
loop_
_entity.id
_entity.type
_entity.pdbx_description
1 polymer ?
#
loop_
_entity_poly.entity_id
_entity_poly.type
_entity_poly.pdbx_seq_one_letter_code
_entity_poly.pdbx_strand_id
1 'polypeptide(L)' 'MTKDEMPVGFAMELAMNPEAMQKFGTLSKEQKQQIIAGTHAVKSRDEMRHYVDSLVNGKW' A
#
# COMPACT_ATOMS: atom_id res chain seq x y z
N MET A 1 12.04 -15.51 -3.92
CA MET A 1 11.21 -14.34 -3.68
C MET A 1 10.77 -13.71 -4.98
N THR A 2 9.52 -13.45 -5.12
CA THR A 2 9.00 -12.87 -6.36
C THR A 2 9.04 -11.36 -6.31
N LYS A 3 9.09 -10.75 -7.48
CA LYS A 3 9.06 -9.29 -7.60
C LYS A 3 7.77 -8.70 -7.11
N ASP A 4 6.71 -9.48 -7.14
CA ASP A 4 5.37 -9.01 -6.83
C ASP A 4 5.03 -9.17 -5.36
N GLU A 5 5.98 -9.63 -4.58
CA GLU A 5 5.74 -9.87 -3.17
C GLU A 5 5.55 -8.56 -2.43
N MET A 6 4.42 -8.46 -1.73
CA MET A 6 4.07 -7.27 -0.99
C MET A 6 4.92 -7.18 0.27
N PRO A 7 5.48 -6.00 0.58
CA PRO A 7 6.20 -5.82 1.84
C PRO A 7 5.32 -6.10 3.04
N VAL A 8 5.89 -6.76 4.04
CA VAL A 8 5.14 -7.13 5.25
C VAL A 8 4.56 -5.89 5.93
N GLY A 9 5.36 -4.82 6.04
CA GLY A 9 4.88 -3.60 6.68
C GLY A 9 3.67 -3.00 5.98
N PHE A 10 3.67 -3.03 4.67
CA PHE A 10 2.55 -2.53 3.88
C PHE A 10 1.31 -3.40 4.10
N ALA A 11 1.49 -4.71 4.06
CA ALA A 11 0.38 -5.64 4.27
C ALA A 11 -0.22 -5.46 5.66
N MET A 12 0.61 -5.25 6.67
CA MET A 12 0.14 -5.05 8.03
C MET A 12 -0.68 -3.76 8.15
N GLU A 13 -0.21 -2.69 7.53
CA GLU A 13 -0.95 -1.42 7.59
C GLU A 13 -2.27 -1.53 6.86
N LEU A 14 -2.30 -2.24 5.73
CA LEU A 14 -3.57 -2.48 5.03
C LEU A 14 -4.53 -3.26 5.91
N ALA A 15 -4.02 -4.27 6.61
CA ALA A 15 -4.88 -5.09 7.49
C ALA A 15 -5.47 -4.27 8.62
N MET A 16 -4.75 -3.24 9.07
CA MET A 16 -5.21 -2.37 10.14
C MET A 16 -6.10 -1.24 9.65
N ASN A 17 -6.22 -1.06 8.35
CA ASN A 17 -7.01 0.02 7.75
C ASN A 17 -7.95 -0.57 6.71
N PRO A 18 -9.16 -0.97 7.13
CA PRO A 18 -10.11 -1.60 6.21
C PRO A 18 -10.46 -0.75 4.99
N GLU A 19 -10.52 0.57 5.15
CA GLU A 19 -10.83 1.43 4.03
C GLU A 19 -9.73 1.40 2.99
N ALA A 20 -8.47 1.43 3.43
CA ALA A 20 -7.34 1.36 2.53
C ALA A 20 -7.27 0.00 1.86
N MET A 21 -7.53 -1.06 2.60
CA MET A 21 -7.55 -2.40 2.03
C MET A 21 -8.58 -2.52 0.92
N GLN A 22 -9.77 -1.99 1.18
CA GLN A 22 -10.85 -2.02 0.20
C GLN A 22 -10.48 -1.20 -1.04
N LYS A 23 -9.95 -0.02 -0.82
CA LYS A 23 -9.53 0.84 -1.92
C LYS A 23 -8.46 0.16 -2.77
N PHE A 24 -7.47 -0.42 -2.11
CA PHE A 24 -6.41 -1.14 -2.81
C PHE A 24 -6.98 -2.27 -3.67
N GLY A 25 -7.95 -3.00 -3.13
CA GLY A 25 -8.58 -4.09 -3.84
C GLY A 25 -9.34 -3.67 -5.08
N THR A 26 -9.79 -2.41 -5.15
CA THR A 26 -10.52 -1.91 -6.32
C THR A 26 -9.62 -1.37 -7.42
N LEU A 27 -8.33 -1.23 -7.15
CA LEU A 27 -7.41 -0.67 -8.12
C LEU A 27 -7.06 -1.70 -9.20
N SER A 28 -6.63 -1.19 -10.34
CA SER A 28 -6.18 -2.05 -11.42
C SER A 28 -4.86 -2.73 -11.04
N LYS A 29 -4.52 -3.78 -11.77
CA LYS A 29 -3.28 -4.49 -11.53
C LYS A 29 -2.07 -3.55 -11.65
N GLU A 30 -2.10 -2.67 -12.64
CA GLU A 30 -1.00 -1.72 -12.84
C GLU A 30 -0.88 -0.76 -11.67
N GLN A 31 -2.02 -0.25 -11.19
CA GLN A 31 -2.01 0.66 -10.07
C GLN A 31 -1.51 -0.03 -8.80
N LYS A 32 -1.94 -1.27 -8.58
CA LYS A 32 -1.45 -2.03 -7.44
C LYS A 32 0.06 -2.19 -7.49
N GLN A 33 0.60 -2.49 -8.66
CA GLN A 33 2.04 -2.66 -8.81
C GLN A 33 2.78 -1.35 -8.56
N GLN A 34 2.22 -0.24 -9.01
CA GLN A 34 2.82 1.07 -8.76
C GLN A 34 2.87 1.38 -7.27
N ILE A 35 1.79 1.04 -6.56
CA ILE A 35 1.73 1.27 -5.13
C ILE A 35 2.76 0.41 -4.42
N ILE A 36 2.84 -0.86 -4.77
CA ILE A 36 3.82 -1.78 -4.16
C ILE A 36 5.24 -1.30 -4.45
N ALA A 37 5.50 -0.87 -5.67
CA ALA A 37 6.81 -0.34 -6.01
C ALA A 37 7.16 0.88 -5.17
N GLY A 38 6.17 1.75 -4.92
CA GLY A 38 6.38 2.94 -4.11
C GLY A 38 6.73 2.64 -2.66
N THR A 39 6.35 1.46 -2.15
CA THR A 39 6.66 1.11 -0.77
C THR A 39 8.17 0.96 -0.54
N HIS A 40 8.93 0.74 -1.60
CA HIS A 40 10.38 0.61 -1.46
C HIS A 40 11.04 1.92 -1.03
N ALA A 41 10.39 3.05 -1.25
CA ALA A 41 10.89 4.35 -0.82
C ALA A 41 10.51 4.67 0.61
N VAL A 42 9.62 3.90 1.20
CA VAL A 42 9.16 4.12 2.57
C VAL A 42 10.19 3.55 3.53
N LYS A 43 10.60 4.36 4.50
CA LYS A 43 11.71 4.00 5.39
C LYS A 43 11.32 3.75 6.83
N SER A 44 10.10 4.08 7.22
CA SER A 44 9.67 3.91 8.60
C SER A 44 8.22 3.49 8.64
N ARG A 45 7.78 3.04 9.83
CA ARG A 45 6.38 2.67 10.02
C ARG A 45 5.45 3.86 9.86
N ASP A 46 5.86 5.01 10.38
CA ASP A 46 5.06 6.21 10.25
C ASP A 46 4.87 6.59 8.80
N GLU A 47 5.94 6.51 8.02
CA GLU A 47 5.85 6.78 6.60
C GLU A 47 4.94 5.76 5.91
N MET A 48 5.04 4.49 6.29
CA MET A 48 4.19 3.47 5.71
C MET A 48 2.71 3.73 6.02
N ARG A 49 2.42 4.17 7.24
CA ARG A 49 1.05 4.51 7.62
C ARG A 49 0.54 5.67 6.77
N HIS A 50 1.34 6.71 6.60
CA HIS A 50 0.96 7.83 5.76
C HIS A 50 0.76 7.41 4.31
N TYR A 51 1.60 6.50 3.84
CA TYR A 51 1.50 6.00 2.49
C TYR A 51 0.18 5.26 2.28
N VAL A 52 -0.20 4.42 3.24
CA VAL A 52 -1.47 3.69 3.18
C VAL A 52 -2.64 4.66 3.33
N ASP A 53 -2.53 5.65 4.20
CA ASP A 53 -3.59 6.65 4.36
C ASP A 53 -3.86 7.41 3.07
N SER A 54 -2.85 7.59 2.24
CA SER A 54 -3.03 8.30 0.99
C SER A 54 -3.95 7.55 0.03
N LEU A 55 -4.08 6.25 0.19
CA LEU A 55 -5.05 5.48 -0.61
C LEU A 55 -6.47 5.88 -0.27
N VAL A 56 -6.74 6.07 1.02
CA VAL A 56 -8.07 6.44 1.50
C VAL A 56 -8.38 7.88 1.09
N ASN A 57 -7.39 8.74 1.10
CA ASN A 57 -7.57 10.16 0.80
C ASN A 57 -7.71 10.45 -0.70
N GLY A 58 -7.78 9.43 -1.51
CA GLY A 58 -8.08 9.58 -2.90
C GLY A 58 -6.92 10.01 -3.78
N LYS A 59 -5.72 9.82 -3.31
CA LYS A 59 -4.54 10.17 -4.07
C LYS A 59 -4.33 9.25 -5.27
N TRP A 60 -4.92 8.09 -5.21
CA TRP A 60 -4.77 7.06 -6.25
C TRP A 60 -6.04 6.86 -7.05
#